data_e8e324487ea25c7e6849ae04d1913d66
#
_entry.id   e8e324487ea25c7e6849ae04d1913d66
#
_cell.length_a   1.000
_cell.length_b   1.000
_cell.length_c   1.000
_cell.angle_alpha   90.00
_cell.angle_beta   90.00
_cell.angle_gamma   90.00
#
_symmetry.space_group_name_H-M   'P 1'
#
loop_
_entity.id
_entity.type
_entity.pdbx_description
1 polymer ?
#
loop_
_entity_poly.entity_id
_entity_poly.type
_entity_poly.pdbx_seq_one_letter_code
_entity_poly.pdbx_strand_id
1 'polypeptide(L)'
;MNIPSGSKTRWNYNSKTVLRVSLNRQELLTGFNIFVDNPERFGFSTIAAAENCIRALNDDDFNFWLKLFSEIMPAVEILYNVMQCTDLTVQKVEQHLQNFQDAVNSIRNSSSTNNVKKSLSSSAKEVCDSISFNITERFKFSGHLRISQLFLTKYFTAYKSCFPIDLMETVKECYPVIEIKQLQRELKAFYTRKDMHQDGLVKILLYFEEHNLTNTFNETAKLLRILITIPMTSVEAERTFSTLKRIKTYLRNTMGQSRLNSLSVISIGRDLLKNCTNFKEEVMEKFINQKERRMNFTYKGEK
;
A
#
# COMPACT_ATOMS: atom_id res chain seq x y z
N MET A 1 -9.14 1.51 30.06
CA MET A 1 -9.21 0.98 28.66
C MET A 1 -9.21 2.17 27.70
N ASN A 2 -8.34 2.17 26.68
CA ASN A 2 -8.29 3.29 25.74
C ASN A 2 -8.84 2.81 24.37
N ILE A 3 -10.01 3.32 23.97
CA ILE A 3 -10.64 3.04 22.68
C ILE A 3 -10.12 4.09 21.69
N PRO A 4 -9.44 3.71 20.60
CA PRO A 4 -8.97 4.69 19.62
C PRO A 4 -10.16 5.41 18.99
N SER A 5 -10.04 6.72 18.78
CA SER A 5 -11.04 7.46 18.01
C SER A 5 -11.03 6.98 16.57
N GLY A 6 -12.21 6.68 16.01
CA GLY A 6 -12.35 6.31 14.60
C GLY A 6 -11.83 7.44 13.68
N SER A 7 -11.28 7.08 12.54
CA SER A 7 -10.84 8.03 11.51
C SER A 7 -11.73 7.89 10.27
N LYS A 8 -12.23 9.00 9.75
CA LYS A 8 -13.03 8.99 8.50
C LYS A 8 -12.22 8.54 7.28
N THR A 9 -10.89 8.63 7.34
CA THR A 9 -9.99 8.40 6.20
C THR A 9 -9.07 7.18 6.36
N ARG A 10 -8.96 6.59 7.56
CA ARG A 10 -8.04 5.48 7.84
C ARG A 10 -8.78 4.30 8.45
N TRP A 11 -9.06 3.30 7.65
CA TRP A 11 -9.78 2.08 8.02
C TRP A 11 -9.14 1.28 9.16
N ASN A 12 -7.82 1.27 9.27
CA ASN A 12 -7.10 0.57 10.34
C ASN A 12 -7.42 1.09 11.76
N TYR A 13 -7.81 2.35 11.91
CA TYR A 13 -8.30 2.85 13.20
C TYR A 13 -9.66 2.25 13.54
N ASN A 14 -10.53 2.10 12.54
CA ASN A 14 -11.84 1.48 12.72
C ASN A 14 -11.71 -0.01 13.05
N SER A 15 -10.76 -0.74 12.44
CA SER A 15 -10.44 -2.13 12.77
C SER A 15 -10.15 -2.31 14.26
N LYS A 16 -9.23 -1.53 14.80
CA LYS A 16 -8.89 -1.60 16.22
C LYS A 16 -10.06 -1.26 17.15
N THR A 17 -10.91 -0.31 16.74
CA THR A 17 -12.11 0.06 17.52
C THR A 17 -13.12 -1.08 17.53
N VAL A 18 -13.47 -1.64 16.37
CA VAL A 18 -14.41 -2.77 16.24
C VAL A 18 -13.93 -3.96 17.06
N LEU A 19 -12.66 -4.36 16.92
CA LEU A 19 -12.10 -5.48 17.65
C LEU A 19 -12.13 -5.25 19.18
N ARG A 20 -11.77 -4.05 19.65
CA ARG A 20 -11.80 -3.73 21.08
C ARG A 20 -13.21 -3.73 21.66
N VAL A 21 -14.17 -3.15 20.93
CA VAL A 21 -15.57 -3.16 21.37
C VAL A 21 -16.10 -4.59 21.42
N SER A 22 -15.81 -5.40 20.39
CA SER A 22 -16.23 -6.81 20.34
C SER A 22 -15.66 -7.63 21.49
N LEU A 23 -14.34 -7.49 21.77
CA LEU A 23 -13.67 -8.28 22.81
C LEU A 23 -14.04 -7.86 24.22
N ASN A 24 -14.32 -6.57 24.45
CA ASN A 24 -14.54 -6.02 25.80
C ASN A 24 -15.97 -5.53 26.01
N ARG A 25 -16.93 -6.10 25.28
CA ARG A 25 -18.34 -5.69 25.35
C ARG A 25 -18.87 -5.66 26.77
N GLN A 26 -18.59 -6.70 27.57
CA GLN A 26 -19.11 -6.84 28.94
C GLN A 26 -18.49 -5.78 29.87
N GLU A 27 -17.19 -5.52 29.76
CA GLU A 27 -16.50 -4.48 30.53
C GLU A 27 -17.02 -3.09 30.20
N LEU A 28 -17.32 -2.84 28.90
CA LEU A 28 -17.92 -1.59 28.45
C LEU A 28 -19.33 -1.38 29.04
N LEU A 29 -20.16 -2.42 29.04
CA LEU A 29 -21.48 -2.36 29.66
C LEU A 29 -21.37 -2.03 31.16
N THR A 30 -20.47 -2.71 31.88
CA THR A 30 -20.23 -2.43 33.30
C THR A 30 -19.75 -1.00 33.49
N GLY A 31 -18.82 -0.51 32.65
CA GLY A 31 -18.33 0.86 32.69
C GLY A 31 -19.42 1.91 32.44
N PHE A 32 -20.28 1.69 31.43
CA PHE A 32 -21.38 2.62 31.14
C PHE A 32 -22.45 2.64 32.22
N ASN A 33 -22.74 1.50 32.87
CA ASN A 33 -23.68 1.47 33.98
C ASN A 33 -23.23 2.30 35.19
N ILE A 34 -21.90 2.43 35.42
CA ILE A 34 -21.38 3.32 36.48
C ILE A 34 -21.83 4.77 36.28
N PHE A 35 -21.91 5.26 35.02
CA PHE A 35 -22.39 6.61 34.74
C PHE A 35 -23.89 6.77 35.00
N VAL A 36 -24.66 5.74 34.67
CA VAL A 36 -26.14 5.76 34.86
C VAL A 36 -26.51 5.62 36.31
N ASP A 37 -25.79 4.75 37.07
CA ASP A 37 -26.06 4.47 38.47
C ASP A 37 -25.64 5.61 39.44
N ASN A 38 -24.82 6.59 38.95
CA ASN A 38 -24.34 7.70 39.79
C ASN A 38 -24.68 9.08 39.15
N PRO A 39 -25.97 9.41 38.98
CA PRO A 39 -26.40 10.60 38.25
C PRO A 39 -25.97 11.90 38.91
N GLU A 40 -25.71 11.90 40.22
CA GLU A 40 -25.22 13.06 40.99
C GLU A 40 -23.76 13.46 40.64
N ARG A 41 -22.98 12.55 40.04
CA ARG A 41 -21.57 12.77 39.71
C ARG A 41 -21.35 13.18 38.25
N PHE A 42 -22.32 12.93 37.39
CA PHE A 42 -22.16 13.12 35.96
C PHE A 42 -23.25 14.01 35.38
N GLY A 43 -22.89 14.80 34.35
CA GLY A 43 -23.85 15.66 33.67
C GLY A 43 -24.86 14.86 32.81
N PHE A 44 -26.06 15.42 32.64
CA PHE A 44 -27.16 14.80 31.89
C PHE A 44 -26.74 14.30 30.49
N SER A 45 -25.93 15.06 29.77
CA SER A 45 -25.42 14.66 28.43
C SER A 45 -24.56 13.41 28.47
N THR A 46 -23.76 13.23 29.54
CA THR A 46 -22.90 12.06 29.73
C THR A 46 -23.74 10.82 30.04
N ILE A 47 -24.75 10.97 30.90
CA ILE A 47 -25.67 9.88 31.27
C ILE A 47 -26.45 9.43 30.03
N ALA A 48 -27.05 10.36 29.30
CA ALA A 48 -27.79 10.06 28.08
C ALA A 48 -26.92 9.37 27.01
N ALA A 49 -25.64 9.77 26.87
CA ALA A 49 -24.69 9.10 25.99
C ALA A 49 -24.37 7.66 26.44
N ALA A 50 -24.20 7.45 27.77
CA ALA A 50 -23.97 6.13 28.34
C ALA A 50 -25.18 5.19 28.13
N GLU A 51 -26.40 5.67 28.36
CA GLU A 51 -27.63 4.92 28.09
C GLU A 51 -27.76 4.50 26.62
N ASN A 52 -27.44 5.41 25.69
CA ASN A 52 -27.44 5.12 24.27
C ASN A 52 -26.41 4.03 23.92
N CYS A 53 -25.20 4.07 24.51
CA CYS A 53 -24.19 3.03 24.32
C CYS A 53 -24.64 1.69 24.91
N ILE A 54 -25.25 1.66 26.10
CA ILE A 54 -25.82 0.44 26.72
C ILE A 54 -26.89 -0.16 25.82
N ARG A 55 -27.80 0.68 25.30
CA ARG A 55 -28.86 0.24 24.39
C ARG A 55 -28.29 -0.38 23.12
N ALA A 56 -27.31 0.28 22.50
CA ALA A 56 -26.66 -0.23 21.30
C ALA A 56 -25.92 -1.56 21.57
N LEU A 57 -25.17 -1.65 22.66
CA LEU A 57 -24.45 -2.90 23.02
C LEU A 57 -25.37 -4.06 23.37
N ASN A 58 -26.61 -3.81 23.79
CA ASN A 58 -27.61 -4.82 24.06
C ASN A 58 -28.53 -5.15 22.87
N ASP A 59 -28.39 -4.40 21.76
CA ASP A 59 -29.15 -4.65 20.54
C ASP A 59 -28.56 -5.83 19.75
N ASP A 60 -29.41 -6.81 19.44
CA ASP A 60 -29.00 -8.03 18.73
C ASP A 60 -28.51 -7.76 17.31
N ASP A 61 -29.15 -6.82 16.62
CA ASP A 61 -28.78 -6.47 15.24
C ASP A 61 -27.40 -5.78 15.24
N PHE A 62 -27.15 -4.88 16.21
CA PHE A 62 -25.83 -4.28 16.40
C PHE A 62 -24.76 -5.33 16.71
N ASN A 63 -25.04 -6.28 17.60
CA ASN A 63 -24.11 -7.33 17.97
C ASN A 63 -23.79 -8.27 16.80
N PHE A 64 -24.78 -8.54 15.95
CA PHE A 64 -24.58 -9.30 14.71
C PHE A 64 -23.57 -8.59 13.79
N TRP A 65 -23.78 -7.29 13.53
CA TRP A 65 -22.87 -6.51 12.69
C TRP A 65 -21.49 -6.35 13.33
N LEU A 66 -21.42 -6.14 14.63
CA LEU A 66 -20.15 -6.05 15.36
C LEU A 66 -19.34 -7.34 15.19
N LYS A 67 -19.99 -8.49 15.31
CA LYS A 67 -19.36 -9.80 15.08
C LYS A 67 -18.86 -9.94 13.64
N LEU A 68 -19.71 -9.68 12.65
CA LEU A 68 -19.35 -9.77 11.23
C LEU A 68 -18.12 -8.91 10.92
N PHE A 69 -18.13 -7.64 11.31
CA PHE A 69 -17.01 -6.75 11.08
C PHE A 69 -15.77 -7.13 11.89
N SER A 70 -15.91 -7.71 13.08
CA SER A 70 -14.75 -8.21 13.84
C SER A 70 -14.04 -9.38 13.13
N GLU A 71 -14.75 -10.16 12.32
CA GLU A 71 -14.20 -11.23 11.49
C GLU A 71 -13.56 -10.70 10.18
N ILE A 72 -14.15 -9.67 9.56
CA ILE A 72 -13.65 -9.08 8.30
C ILE A 72 -12.42 -8.18 8.54
N MET A 73 -12.41 -7.37 9.59
CA MET A 73 -11.39 -6.35 9.82
C MET A 73 -9.95 -6.85 9.92
N PRO A 74 -9.65 -8.03 10.49
CA PRO A 74 -8.28 -8.57 10.46
C PRO A 74 -7.76 -8.79 9.04
N ALA A 75 -8.59 -9.30 8.12
CA ALA A 75 -8.21 -9.49 6.73
C ALA A 75 -7.96 -8.15 6.03
N VAL A 76 -8.79 -7.13 6.30
CA VAL A 76 -8.59 -5.76 5.81
C VAL A 76 -7.27 -5.17 6.33
N GLU A 77 -6.95 -5.36 7.62
CA GLU A 77 -5.72 -4.85 8.23
C GLU A 77 -4.48 -5.50 7.64
N ILE A 78 -4.50 -6.81 7.39
CA ILE A 78 -3.42 -7.54 6.73
C ILE A 78 -3.20 -6.97 5.32
N LEU A 79 -4.25 -6.88 4.51
CA LEU A 79 -4.16 -6.34 3.16
C LEU A 79 -3.64 -4.90 3.16
N TYR A 80 -4.18 -4.05 4.04
CA TYR A 80 -3.74 -2.66 4.19
C TYR A 80 -2.25 -2.56 4.52
N ASN A 81 -1.77 -3.34 5.49
CA ASN A 81 -0.37 -3.32 5.91
C ASN A 81 0.57 -3.79 4.79
N VAL A 82 0.17 -4.82 4.03
CA VAL A 82 0.94 -5.29 2.87
C VAL A 82 1.02 -4.23 1.80
N MET A 83 -0.11 -3.58 1.48
CA MET A 83 -0.14 -2.50 0.48
C MET A 83 0.68 -1.27 0.89
N GLN A 84 1.08 -1.16 2.17
CA GLN A 84 1.95 -0.11 2.68
C GLN A 84 3.44 -0.48 2.70
N CYS A 85 3.82 -1.70 2.29
CA CYS A 85 5.22 -2.08 2.20
C CYS A 85 5.92 -1.37 1.04
N THR A 86 7.21 -1.04 1.24
CA THR A 86 8.04 -0.39 0.21
C THR A 86 8.52 -1.37 -0.86
N ASP A 87 8.68 -2.64 -0.52
CA ASP A 87 9.13 -3.74 -1.38
C ASP A 87 7.96 -4.55 -1.96
N LEU A 88 6.88 -3.86 -2.29
CA LEU A 88 5.66 -4.47 -2.81
C LEU A 88 5.88 -4.94 -4.25
N THR A 89 5.85 -6.25 -4.45
CA THR A 89 5.89 -6.87 -5.78
C THR A 89 4.49 -7.26 -6.25
N VAL A 90 4.31 -7.35 -7.56
CA VAL A 90 3.04 -7.79 -8.17
C VAL A 90 2.57 -9.13 -7.63
N GLN A 91 3.49 -10.06 -7.48
CA GLN A 91 3.20 -11.39 -6.95
C GLN A 91 2.67 -11.34 -5.53
N LYS A 92 3.28 -10.50 -4.66
CA LYS A 92 2.77 -10.26 -3.30
C LYS A 92 1.36 -9.66 -3.34
N VAL A 93 1.12 -8.67 -4.21
CA VAL A 93 -0.19 -8.05 -4.35
C VAL A 93 -1.25 -9.07 -4.76
N GLU A 94 -1.02 -9.84 -5.83
CA GLU A 94 -1.96 -10.86 -6.29
C GLU A 94 -2.28 -11.89 -5.21
N GLN A 95 -1.24 -12.41 -4.54
CA GLN A 95 -1.41 -13.40 -3.48
C GLN A 95 -2.24 -12.86 -2.30
N HIS A 96 -1.96 -11.64 -1.85
CA HIS A 96 -2.69 -11.05 -0.73
C HIS A 96 -4.11 -10.64 -1.09
N LEU A 97 -4.36 -10.23 -2.33
CA LEU A 97 -5.72 -10.00 -2.83
C LEU A 97 -6.52 -11.30 -2.86
N GLN A 98 -5.92 -12.40 -3.34
CA GLN A 98 -6.57 -13.71 -3.35
C GLN A 98 -6.88 -14.18 -1.91
N ASN A 99 -5.89 -14.11 -1.01
CA ASN A 99 -6.08 -14.47 0.39
C ASN A 99 -7.19 -13.65 1.07
N PHE A 100 -7.27 -12.36 0.73
CA PHE A 100 -8.33 -11.49 1.22
C PHE A 100 -9.71 -11.91 0.70
N GLN A 101 -9.82 -12.20 -0.58
CA GLN A 101 -11.08 -12.67 -1.19
C GLN A 101 -11.52 -14.02 -0.60
N ASP A 102 -10.59 -14.94 -0.40
CA ASP A 102 -10.87 -16.24 0.22
C ASP A 102 -11.35 -16.09 1.67
N ALA A 103 -10.75 -15.19 2.44
CA ALA A 103 -11.19 -14.88 3.81
C ALA A 103 -12.61 -14.29 3.83
N VAL A 104 -12.90 -13.31 2.98
CA VAL A 104 -14.24 -12.69 2.87
C VAL A 104 -15.28 -13.74 2.43
N ASN A 105 -14.95 -14.60 1.46
CA ASN A 105 -15.82 -15.67 0.99
C ASN A 105 -16.09 -16.72 2.10
N SER A 106 -15.10 -17.05 2.91
CA SER A 106 -15.27 -17.94 4.06
C SER A 106 -16.25 -17.35 5.08
N ILE A 107 -16.11 -16.07 5.43
CA ILE A 107 -17.01 -15.35 6.33
C ILE A 107 -18.43 -15.29 5.75
N ARG A 108 -18.56 -14.98 4.45
CA ARG A 108 -19.84 -14.97 3.73
C ARG A 108 -20.59 -16.28 3.87
N ASN A 109 -19.88 -17.41 3.74
CA ASN A 109 -20.48 -18.74 3.80
C ASN A 109 -20.81 -19.16 5.24
N SER A 110 -20.03 -18.74 6.22
CA SER A 110 -20.27 -19.02 7.65
C SER A 110 -21.39 -18.17 8.27
N SER A 111 -21.74 -17.04 7.65
CA SER A 111 -22.80 -16.13 8.14
C SER A 111 -24.22 -16.71 8.05
N SER A 112 -24.39 -17.98 7.67
CA SER A 112 -25.65 -18.68 7.49
C SER A 112 -26.05 -19.53 8.70
N THR A 113 -25.62 -19.20 9.93
CA THR A 113 -25.96 -19.95 11.14
C THR A 113 -27.45 -19.85 11.50
N ASN A 114 -28.02 -20.96 11.93
CA ASN A 114 -29.47 -21.23 12.06
C ASN A 114 -30.30 -20.34 13.03
N ASN A 115 -29.66 -19.37 13.72
CA ASN A 115 -30.33 -18.53 14.73
C ASN A 115 -30.35 -17.02 14.36
N VAL A 116 -29.99 -16.64 13.13
CA VAL A 116 -29.97 -15.24 12.71
C VAL A 116 -31.21 -14.93 11.88
N LYS A 117 -31.80 -13.74 12.06
CA LYS A 117 -32.87 -13.23 11.18
C LYS A 117 -32.44 -13.36 9.71
N LYS A 118 -33.27 -13.98 8.88
CA LYS A 118 -32.97 -14.25 7.47
C LYS A 118 -32.59 -12.98 6.70
N SER A 119 -33.17 -11.84 7.06
CA SER A 119 -32.85 -10.53 6.50
C SER A 119 -31.40 -10.08 6.80
N LEU A 120 -30.94 -10.25 8.04
CA LEU A 120 -29.56 -9.89 8.44
C LEU A 120 -28.52 -10.77 7.73
N SER A 121 -28.80 -12.08 7.64
CA SER A 121 -27.93 -13.00 6.91
C SER A 121 -27.83 -12.65 5.41
N SER A 122 -28.93 -12.23 4.78
CA SER A 122 -28.91 -11.76 3.38
C SER A 122 -28.08 -10.49 3.24
N SER A 123 -28.31 -9.49 4.09
CA SER A 123 -27.55 -8.24 4.08
C SER A 123 -26.05 -8.44 4.36
N ALA A 124 -25.69 -9.38 5.24
CA ALA A 124 -24.29 -9.75 5.48
C ALA A 124 -23.62 -10.31 4.22
N LYS A 125 -24.33 -11.16 3.46
CA LYS A 125 -23.84 -11.67 2.18
C LYS A 125 -23.65 -10.56 1.16
N GLU A 126 -24.60 -9.63 1.05
CA GLU A 126 -24.51 -8.47 0.17
C GLU A 126 -23.31 -7.58 0.51
N VAL A 127 -23.01 -7.38 1.80
CA VAL A 127 -21.82 -6.65 2.26
C VAL A 127 -20.54 -7.36 1.82
N CYS A 128 -20.43 -8.68 2.03
CA CYS A 128 -19.28 -9.46 1.60
C CYS A 128 -19.12 -9.44 0.06
N ASP A 129 -20.22 -9.59 -0.68
CA ASP A 129 -20.23 -9.56 -2.13
C ASP A 129 -19.80 -8.17 -2.65
N SER A 130 -20.30 -7.10 -2.02
CA SER A 130 -19.92 -5.71 -2.33
C SER A 130 -18.43 -5.45 -2.06
N ILE A 131 -17.88 -5.95 -0.95
CA ILE A 131 -16.46 -5.85 -0.64
C ILE A 131 -15.64 -6.57 -1.71
N SER A 132 -15.97 -7.83 -2.03
CA SER A 132 -15.27 -8.63 -3.02
C SER A 132 -15.35 -8.00 -4.41
N PHE A 133 -16.50 -7.51 -4.81
CA PHE A 133 -16.70 -6.81 -6.08
C PHE A 133 -15.84 -5.54 -6.18
N ASN A 134 -15.91 -4.67 -5.17
CA ASN A 134 -15.15 -3.42 -5.16
C ASN A 134 -13.63 -3.65 -5.20
N ILE A 135 -13.13 -4.66 -4.49
CA ILE A 135 -11.70 -5.03 -4.54
C ILE A 135 -11.34 -5.51 -5.95
N THR A 136 -12.13 -6.41 -6.53
CA THR A 136 -11.89 -6.94 -7.88
C THR A 136 -11.88 -5.81 -8.91
N GLU A 137 -12.89 -4.95 -8.90
CA GLU A 137 -12.98 -3.81 -9.83
C GLU A 137 -11.82 -2.82 -9.66
N ARG A 138 -11.43 -2.51 -8.43
CA ARG A 138 -10.34 -1.57 -8.15
C ARG A 138 -8.99 -2.06 -8.67
N PHE A 139 -8.75 -3.37 -8.66
CA PHE A 139 -7.49 -3.96 -9.12
C PHE A 139 -7.55 -4.51 -10.56
N LYS A 140 -8.74 -4.57 -11.18
CA LYS A 140 -8.93 -5.01 -12.55
C LYS A 140 -8.29 -4.08 -13.60
N PHE A 141 -8.24 -2.78 -13.31
CA PHE A 141 -7.78 -1.74 -14.25
C PHE A 141 -6.26 -1.52 -14.28
N SER A 142 -5.49 -2.22 -13.49
CA SER A 142 -4.05 -2.06 -13.59
C SER A 142 -3.50 -2.92 -14.75
N GLY A 143 -3.59 -2.42 -15.98
CA GLY A 143 -2.87 -2.98 -17.12
C GLY A 143 -1.40 -3.24 -16.79
N HIS A 144 -0.85 -2.38 -15.95
CA HIS A 144 0.47 -2.52 -15.33
C HIS A 144 0.63 -3.83 -14.52
N LEU A 145 -0.34 -4.20 -13.66
CA LEU A 145 -0.33 -5.49 -12.93
C LEU A 145 -0.43 -6.67 -13.89
N ARG A 146 -1.27 -6.60 -14.91
CA ARG A 146 -1.39 -7.64 -15.92
C ARG A 146 -0.10 -7.81 -16.71
N ILE A 147 0.51 -6.72 -17.17
CA ILE A 147 1.76 -6.74 -17.94
C ILE A 147 2.92 -7.35 -17.14
N SER A 148 2.98 -7.08 -15.83
CA SER A 148 4.04 -7.65 -14.98
C SER A 148 3.96 -9.18 -14.86
N GLN A 149 2.82 -9.80 -15.18
CA GLN A 149 2.69 -11.27 -15.28
C GLN A 149 3.64 -11.88 -16.32
N LEU A 150 4.08 -11.11 -17.33
CA LEU A 150 5.10 -11.53 -18.29
C LEU A 150 6.42 -11.96 -17.63
N PHE A 151 6.70 -11.45 -16.43
CA PHE A 151 7.95 -11.69 -15.71
C PHE A 151 7.77 -12.52 -14.42
N LEU A 152 6.61 -13.14 -14.22
CA LEU A 152 6.39 -14.05 -13.10
C LEU A 152 6.83 -15.46 -13.48
N THR A 153 7.80 -16.00 -12.74
CA THR A 153 8.43 -17.31 -12.98
C THR A 153 7.42 -18.45 -13.10
N LYS A 154 6.30 -18.39 -12.37
CA LYS A 154 5.22 -19.37 -12.40
C LYS A 154 4.58 -19.55 -13.79
N TYR A 155 4.63 -18.52 -14.65
CA TYR A 155 4.03 -18.57 -15.99
C TYR A 155 5.02 -18.89 -17.11
N PHE A 156 6.34 -18.88 -16.88
CA PHE A 156 7.33 -19.03 -17.94
C PHE A 156 7.20 -20.33 -18.72
N THR A 157 6.91 -21.45 -18.04
CA THR A 157 6.69 -22.74 -18.70
C THR A 157 5.44 -22.71 -19.60
N ALA A 158 4.37 -22.09 -19.14
CA ALA A 158 3.15 -21.93 -19.92
C ALA A 158 3.38 -21.00 -21.12
N TYR A 159 4.07 -19.87 -20.93
CA TYR A 159 4.35 -18.89 -21.98
C TYR A 159 5.36 -19.37 -23.03
N LYS A 160 6.20 -20.33 -22.66
CA LYS A 160 7.06 -21.03 -23.63
C LYS A 160 6.24 -21.86 -24.59
N SER A 161 5.17 -22.52 -24.14
CA SER A 161 4.30 -23.38 -24.93
C SER A 161 3.22 -22.60 -25.66
N CYS A 162 2.60 -21.64 -24.98
CA CYS A 162 1.54 -20.76 -25.48
C CYS A 162 1.87 -19.31 -25.15
N PHE A 163 2.35 -18.57 -26.13
CA PHE A 163 2.79 -17.20 -25.94
C PHE A 163 1.59 -16.27 -25.65
N PRO A 164 1.64 -15.38 -24.62
CA PRO A 164 0.51 -14.56 -24.17
C PRO A 164 0.29 -13.35 -25.09
N ILE A 165 -0.43 -13.55 -26.19
CA ILE A 165 -0.69 -12.49 -27.17
C ILE A 165 -1.58 -11.38 -26.60
N ASP A 166 -2.54 -11.73 -25.76
CA ASP A 166 -3.43 -10.78 -25.09
C ASP A 166 -2.68 -9.79 -24.18
N LEU A 167 -1.61 -10.26 -23.54
CA LEU A 167 -0.74 -9.35 -22.76
C LEU A 167 0.07 -8.41 -23.67
N MET A 168 0.40 -8.82 -24.89
CA MET A 168 1.07 -7.93 -25.84
C MET A 168 0.15 -6.80 -26.33
N GLU A 169 -1.14 -7.07 -26.49
CA GLU A 169 -2.13 -6.03 -26.78
C GLU A 169 -2.23 -5.03 -25.63
N THR A 170 -2.28 -5.54 -24.40
CA THR A 170 -2.27 -4.68 -23.20
C THR A 170 -0.99 -3.82 -23.12
N VAL A 171 0.19 -4.37 -23.46
CA VAL A 171 1.44 -3.59 -23.52
C VAL A 171 1.35 -2.48 -24.56
N LYS A 172 0.82 -2.79 -25.75
CA LYS A 172 0.65 -1.82 -26.84
C LYS A 172 -0.25 -0.65 -26.44
N GLU A 173 -1.34 -0.95 -25.73
CA GLU A 173 -2.28 0.05 -25.26
C GLU A 173 -1.68 0.92 -24.15
N CYS A 174 -1.03 0.30 -23.16
CA CYS A 174 -0.47 1.00 -22.00
C CYS A 174 0.84 1.72 -22.30
N TYR A 175 1.69 1.16 -23.17
CA TYR A 175 3.05 1.64 -23.44
C TYR A 175 3.36 1.73 -24.92
N PRO A 176 2.86 2.76 -25.63
CA PRO A 176 3.07 2.93 -27.08
C PRO A 176 4.54 3.10 -27.48
N VAL A 177 5.42 3.40 -26.54
CA VAL A 177 6.88 3.57 -26.73
C VAL A 177 7.60 2.24 -26.95
N ILE A 178 6.94 1.11 -26.65
CA ILE A 178 7.50 -0.25 -26.77
C ILE A 178 7.24 -0.81 -28.17
N GLU A 179 8.28 -1.30 -28.81
CA GLU A 179 8.14 -2.00 -30.10
C GLU A 179 7.68 -3.44 -29.91
N ILE A 180 6.39 -3.69 -30.11
CA ILE A 180 5.74 -4.97 -29.77
C ILE A 180 6.34 -6.17 -30.51
N LYS A 181 6.66 -6.01 -31.80
CA LYS A 181 7.23 -7.12 -32.59
C LYS A 181 8.61 -7.54 -32.08
N GLN A 182 9.42 -6.59 -31.66
CA GLN A 182 10.73 -6.86 -31.08
C GLN A 182 10.59 -7.44 -29.69
N LEU A 183 9.77 -6.85 -28.82
CA LEU A 183 9.48 -7.37 -27.49
C LEU A 183 9.00 -8.84 -27.53
N GLN A 184 8.13 -9.19 -28.50
CA GLN A 184 7.66 -10.55 -28.67
C GLN A 184 8.79 -11.54 -28.99
N ARG A 185 9.74 -11.16 -29.84
CA ARG A 185 10.92 -11.98 -30.17
C ARG A 185 11.83 -12.15 -28.95
N GLU A 186 12.09 -11.08 -28.25
CA GLU A 186 12.93 -11.06 -27.04
C GLU A 186 12.32 -11.94 -25.93
N LEU A 187 11.02 -11.79 -25.63
CA LEU A 187 10.34 -12.60 -24.62
C LEU A 187 10.29 -14.10 -24.98
N LYS A 188 10.11 -14.46 -26.24
CA LYS A 188 10.21 -15.87 -26.68
C LYS A 188 11.60 -16.45 -26.41
N ALA A 189 12.65 -15.67 -26.67
CA ALA A 189 14.03 -16.06 -26.35
C ALA A 189 14.23 -16.15 -24.82
N PHE A 190 13.72 -15.19 -24.06
CA PHE A 190 13.77 -15.14 -22.61
C PHE A 190 13.13 -16.36 -21.96
N TYR A 191 11.91 -16.75 -22.35
CA TYR A 191 11.22 -17.93 -21.78
C TYR A 191 11.90 -19.26 -22.12
N THR A 192 12.74 -19.30 -23.15
CA THR A 192 13.47 -20.50 -23.53
C THR A 192 14.72 -20.72 -22.66
N ARG A 193 15.31 -19.66 -22.14
CA ARG A 193 16.58 -19.66 -21.40
C ARG A 193 16.37 -19.63 -19.89
N LYS A 194 16.51 -20.80 -19.27
CA LYS A 194 16.30 -20.96 -17.81
C LYS A 194 17.32 -20.19 -16.97
N ASP A 195 18.51 -19.92 -17.48
CA ASP A 195 19.56 -19.15 -16.82
C ASP A 195 19.15 -17.69 -16.54
N MET A 196 18.23 -17.15 -17.35
CA MET A 196 17.70 -15.79 -17.19
C MET A 196 16.51 -15.69 -16.21
N HIS A 197 15.98 -16.82 -15.74
CA HIS A 197 14.77 -16.86 -14.92
C HIS A 197 15.09 -16.47 -13.47
N GLN A 198 15.08 -15.17 -13.22
CA GLN A 198 15.24 -14.60 -11.87
C GLN A 198 13.86 -14.31 -11.26
N ASP A 199 13.74 -14.43 -9.93
CA ASP A 199 12.50 -14.13 -9.22
C ASP A 199 12.41 -12.65 -8.88
N GLY A 200 11.60 -11.93 -9.61
CA GLY A 200 11.32 -10.50 -9.42
C GLY A 200 11.94 -9.60 -10.50
N LEU A 201 11.18 -8.54 -10.86
CA LEU A 201 11.51 -7.62 -11.95
C LEU A 201 12.90 -6.99 -11.81
N VAL A 202 13.26 -6.57 -10.60
CA VAL A 202 14.54 -5.93 -10.32
C VAL A 202 15.70 -6.90 -10.55
N LYS A 203 15.56 -8.15 -10.09
CA LYS A 203 16.62 -9.16 -10.26
C LYS A 203 16.83 -9.53 -11.73
N ILE A 204 15.75 -9.60 -12.52
CA ILE A 204 15.84 -9.82 -13.95
C ILE A 204 16.61 -8.67 -14.63
N LEU A 205 16.29 -7.43 -14.27
CA LEU A 205 16.97 -6.25 -14.84
C LEU A 205 18.46 -6.22 -14.45
N LEU A 206 18.79 -6.47 -13.18
CA LEU A 206 20.18 -6.56 -12.70
C LEU A 206 20.94 -7.67 -13.44
N TYR A 207 20.34 -8.85 -13.61
CA TYR A 207 20.94 -9.92 -14.40
C TYR A 207 21.26 -9.49 -15.84
N PHE A 208 20.35 -8.70 -16.47
CA PHE A 208 20.60 -8.18 -17.81
C PHE A 208 21.75 -7.16 -17.84
N GLU A 209 21.89 -6.36 -16.80
CA GLU A 209 22.97 -5.37 -16.68
C GLU A 209 24.32 -6.05 -16.41
N GLU A 210 24.39 -6.99 -15.48
CA GLU A 210 25.61 -7.76 -15.14
C GLU A 210 26.17 -8.55 -16.33
N HIS A 211 25.29 -9.10 -17.19
CA HIS A 211 25.68 -9.91 -18.35
C HIS A 211 25.68 -9.13 -19.67
N ASN A 212 25.57 -7.79 -19.63
CA ASN A 212 25.51 -6.93 -20.82
C ASN A 212 24.42 -7.29 -21.84
N LEU A 213 23.28 -7.82 -21.36
CA LEU A 213 22.17 -8.26 -22.20
C LEU A 213 21.16 -7.16 -22.52
N THR A 214 21.31 -5.96 -21.94
CA THR A 214 20.37 -4.84 -22.10
C THR A 214 20.23 -4.37 -23.55
N ASN A 215 21.26 -4.51 -24.36
CA ASN A 215 21.21 -4.17 -25.79
C ASN A 215 20.53 -5.27 -26.62
N THR A 216 20.71 -6.53 -26.24
CA THR A 216 20.10 -7.69 -26.92
C THR A 216 18.61 -7.81 -26.59
N PHE A 217 18.23 -7.50 -25.35
CA PHE A 217 16.86 -7.51 -24.84
C PHE A 217 16.38 -6.08 -24.56
N ASN A 218 16.58 -5.18 -25.55
CA ASN A 218 16.37 -3.75 -25.39
C ASN A 218 14.92 -3.40 -25.02
N GLU A 219 13.93 -3.95 -25.72
CA GLU A 219 12.52 -3.65 -25.43
C GLU A 219 12.07 -4.30 -24.12
N THR A 220 12.58 -5.50 -23.81
CA THR A 220 12.34 -6.16 -22.53
C THR A 220 12.94 -5.36 -21.37
N ALA A 221 14.16 -4.85 -21.51
CA ALA A 221 14.81 -4.00 -20.50
C ALA A 221 14.07 -2.66 -20.33
N LYS A 222 13.59 -2.04 -21.41
CA LYS A 222 12.75 -0.84 -21.34
C LYS A 222 11.47 -1.11 -20.58
N LEU A 223 10.77 -2.19 -20.92
CA LEU A 223 9.53 -2.59 -20.23
C LEU A 223 9.77 -2.88 -18.76
N LEU A 224 10.84 -3.59 -18.39
CA LEU A 224 11.22 -3.85 -17.00
C LEU A 224 11.46 -2.53 -16.25
N ARG A 225 12.19 -1.57 -16.82
CA ARG A 225 12.42 -0.26 -16.20
C ARG A 225 11.11 0.49 -15.97
N ILE A 226 10.19 0.49 -16.94
CA ILE A 226 8.85 1.09 -16.78
C ILE A 226 8.11 0.40 -15.63
N LEU A 227 8.05 -0.94 -15.62
CA LEU A 227 7.35 -1.71 -14.61
C LEU A 227 7.91 -1.51 -13.19
N ILE A 228 9.21 -1.32 -13.05
CA ILE A 228 9.87 -1.08 -11.76
C ILE A 228 9.62 0.35 -11.26
N THR A 229 9.54 1.33 -12.17
CA THR A 229 9.41 2.75 -11.79
C THR A 229 7.98 3.16 -11.47
N ILE A 230 6.97 2.46 -12.01
CA ILE A 230 5.57 2.76 -11.71
C ILE A 230 5.20 2.22 -10.32
N PRO A 231 4.77 3.08 -9.38
CA PRO A 231 4.43 2.63 -8.04
C PRO A 231 3.17 1.76 -8.04
N MET A 232 3.21 0.63 -7.35
CA MET A 232 2.07 -0.27 -7.19
C MET A 232 0.93 0.34 -6.37
N THR A 233 1.25 1.28 -5.48
CA THR A 233 0.31 1.96 -4.60
C THR A 233 0.65 3.44 -4.45
N SER A 234 -0.31 4.24 -3.99
CA SER A 234 -0.09 5.67 -3.66
C SER A 234 0.67 5.89 -2.35
N VAL A 235 1.08 4.84 -1.66
CA VAL A 235 1.65 4.92 -0.32
C VAL A 235 2.94 5.73 -0.26
N GLU A 236 3.82 5.59 -1.25
CA GLU A 236 5.03 6.43 -1.33
C GLU A 236 4.67 7.91 -1.53
N ALA A 237 3.65 8.22 -2.32
CA ALA A 237 3.14 9.58 -2.45
C ALA A 237 2.58 10.11 -1.12
N GLU A 238 1.82 9.29 -0.38
CA GLU A 238 1.30 9.67 0.94
C GLU A 238 2.42 9.91 1.97
N ARG A 239 3.48 9.09 1.95
CA ARG A 239 4.69 9.30 2.78
C ARG A 239 5.40 10.58 2.41
N THR A 240 5.53 10.88 1.12
CA THR A 240 6.14 12.13 0.65
C THR A 240 5.31 13.34 1.04
N PHE A 241 3.96 13.28 0.99
CA PHE A 241 3.08 14.33 1.51
C PHE A 241 3.21 14.52 3.03
N SER A 242 3.36 13.45 3.78
CA SER A 242 3.62 13.53 5.22
C SER A 242 4.96 14.21 5.52
N THR A 243 5.99 13.95 4.71
CA THR A 243 7.29 14.62 4.79
C THR A 243 7.16 16.10 4.41
N LEU A 244 6.44 16.41 3.33
CA LEU A 244 6.16 17.77 2.89
C LEU A 244 5.46 18.59 3.98
N LYS A 245 4.48 18.00 4.68
CA LYS A 245 3.79 18.64 5.81
C LYS A 245 4.75 18.98 6.97
N ARG A 246 5.77 18.15 7.21
CA ARG A 246 6.81 18.44 8.22
C ARG A 246 7.76 19.56 7.79
N ILE A 247 8.07 19.66 6.49
CA ILE A 247 8.92 20.73 5.94
C ILE A 247 8.15 22.05 5.91
N LYS A 248 6.89 22.02 5.42
CA LYS A 248 6.00 23.16 5.31
C LYS A 248 5.13 23.28 6.56
N THR A 249 5.72 23.75 7.65
CA THR A 249 4.99 24.05 8.91
C THR A 249 4.34 25.43 8.84
N TYR A 250 3.43 25.73 9.79
CA TYR A 250 2.81 27.06 9.93
C TYR A 250 3.86 28.20 9.98
N LEU A 251 4.96 27.96 10.70
CA LEU A 251 6.06 28.93 10.83
C LEU A 251 6.95 29.06 9.59
N ARG A 252 6.83 28.15 8.62
CA ARG A 252 7.62 28.12 7.37
C ARG A 252 6.73 28.19 6.12
N ASN A 253 5.61 28.88 6.24
CA ASN A 253 4.60 28.94 5.17
C ASN A 253 5.05 29.77 3.95
N THR A 254 5.94 30.74 4.14
CA THR A 254 6.44 31.67 3.13
C THR A 254 7.67 31.17 2.35
N MET A 255 7.95 29.87 2.42
CA MET A 255 9.11 29.28 1.73
C MET A 255 8.91 29.30 0.21
N GLY A 256 9.88 29.82 -0.54
CA GLY A 256 9.89 29.81 -2.01
C GLY A 256 9.96 28.38 -2.57
N GLN A 257 9.38 28.17 -3.76
CA GLN A 257 9.25 26.85 -4.38
C GLN A 257 10.59 26.13 -4.59
N SER A 258 11.64 26.84 -5.02
CA SER A 258 12.98 26.26 -5.22
C SER A 258 13.55 25.67 -3.92
N ARG A 259 13.46 26.43 -2.81
CA ARG A 259 13.91 25.97 -1.49
C ARG A 259 13.09 24.77 -1.00
N LEU A 260 11.77 24.82 -1.22
CA LEU A 260 10.88 23.70 -0.86
C LEU A 260 11.24 22.43 -1.61
N ASN A 261 11.48 22.53 -2.93
CA ASN A 261 11.88 21.39 -3.76
C ASN A 261 13.21 20.80 -3.25
N SER A 262 14.23 21.64 -3.02
CA SER A 262 15.53 21.16 -2.54
C SER A 262 15.43 20.44 -1.20
N LEU A 263 14.70 21.00 -0.23
CA LEU A 263 14.50 20.37 1.07
C LEU A 263 13.68 19.07 0.96
N SER A 264 12.70 19.03 0.04
CA SER A 264 11.89 17.82 -0.19
C SER A 264 12.76 16.71 -0.79
N VAL A 265 13.57 16.99 -1.79
CA VAL A 265 14.51 16.02 -2.40
C VAL A 265 15.47 15.46 -1.35
N ILE A 266 16.10 16.32 -0.55
CA ILE A 266 17.03 15.89 0.53
C ILE A 266 16.29 15.02 1.57
N SER A 267 15.09 15.40 1.97
CA SER A 267 14.34 14.69 3.00
C SER A 267 13.77 13.35 2.52
N ILE A 268 13.32 13.27 1.27
CA ILE A 268 12.76 12.06 0.66
C ILE A 268 13.90 11.12 0.26
N GLY A 269 14.95 11.66 -0.34
CA GLY A 269 16.14 10.90 -0.79
C GLY A 269 17.18 10.65 0.31
N ARG A 270 16.83 10.78 1.58
CA ARG A 270 17.77 10.66 2.72
C ARG A 270 18.60 9.38 2.69
N ASP A 271 17.98 8.26 2.34
CA ASP A 271 18.66 6.97 2.36
C ASP A 271 19.62 6.81 1.17
N LEU A 272 19.28 7.39 0.01
CA LEU A 272 20.20 7.50 -1.14
C LEU A 272 21.41 8.36 -0.77
N LEU A 273 21.19 9.49 -0.08
CA LEU A 273 22.26 10.39 0.32
C LEU A 273 23.20 9.78 1.37
N LYS A 274 22.70 8.91 2.26
CA LYS A 274 23.55 8.18 3.21
C LYS A 274 24.51 7.21 2.51
N ASN A 275 24.13 6.68 1.37
CA ASN A 275 24.92 5.72 0.60
C ASN A 275 25.94 6.41 -0.33
N CYS A 276 25.87 7.74 -0.48
CA CYS A 276 26.86 8.51 -1.25
C CYS A 276 28.08 8.79 -0.36
N THR A 277 29.20 8.15 -0.63
CA THR A 277 30.41 8.22 0.20
C THR A 277 31.02 9.61 0.30
N ASN A 278 31.00 10.40 -0.78
CA ASN A 278 31.63 11.74 -0.85
C ASN A 278 30.62 12.89 -0.93
N PHE A 279 29.35 12.66 -0.55
CA PHE A 279 28.29 13.66 -0.74
C PHE A 279 28.56 14.98 -0.01
N LYS A 280 29.11 14.93 1.21
CA LYS A 280 29.37 16.13 2.01
C LYS A 280 30.52 16.96 1.41
N GLU A 281 31.57 16.29 0.98
CA GLU A 281 32.75 16.88 0.37
C GLU A 281 32.38 17.56 -0.97
N GLU A 282 31.63 16.88 -1.81
CA GLU A 282 31.14 17.45 -3.08
C GLU A 282 30.20 18.65 -2.87
N VAL A 283 29.33 18.60 -1.87
CA VAL A 283 28.46 19.74 -1.51
C VAL A 283 29.28 20.91 -1.01
N MET A 284 30.30 20.68 -0.16
CA MET A 284 31.20 21.69 0.35
C MET A 284 31.99 22.34 -0.79
N GLU A 285 32.57 21.56 -1.68
CA GLU A 285 33.33 22.04 -2.84
C GLU A 285 32.42 22.86 -3.75
N LYS A 286 31.26 22.39 -4.12
CA LYS A 286 30.28 23.13 -4.90
C LYS A 286 29.85 24.42 -4.22
N PHE A 287 29.65 24.40 -2.91
CA PHE A 287 29.25 25.56 -2.14
C PHE A 287 30.36 26.63 -2.12
N ILE A 288 31.64 26.24 -2.01
CA ILE A 288 32.79 27.13 -2.03
C ILE A 288 32.95 27.78 -3.41
N ASN A 289 32.85 26.98 -4.48
CA ASN A 289 33.11 27.41 -5.86
C ASN A 289 31.95 28.20 -6.49
N GLN A 290 30.74 28.13 -5.93
CA GLN A 290 29.55 28.75 -6.51
C GLN A 290 29.54 30.29 -6.41
N LYS A 291 30.22 30.88 -5.44
CA LYS A 291 30.23 32.32 -5.18
C LYS A 291 31.45 32.71 -4.35
N GLU A 292 32.13 33.83 -4.72
CA GLU A 292 33.10 34.44 -3.82
C GLU A 292 32.49 34.82 -2.48
N ARG A 293 33.14 34.43 -1.41
CA ARG A 293 32.65 34.61 -0.03
C ARG A 293 33.68 35.33 0.80
N ARG A 294 33.21 36.09 1.81
CA ARG A 294 34.08 36.86 2.73
C ARG A 294 34.92 35.98 3.68
N MET A 295 34.60 34.66 3.77
CA MET A 295 35.34 33.71 4.60
C MET A 295 35.99 32.65 3.71
N ASN A 296 37.26 32.32 3.98
CA ASN A 296 37.94 31.18 3.39
C ASN A 296 37.48 29.91 4.13
N PHE A 297 36.79 29.02 3.39
CA PHE A 297 36.31 27.73 3.92
C PHE A 297 37.33 26.60 3.74
N THR A 298 38.39 26.84 2.98
CA THR A 298 39.48 25.88 2.80
C THR A 298 40.55 26.15 3.85
N TYR A 299 40.72 25.22 4.78
CA TYR A 299 41.86 25.18 5.67
C TYR A 299 43.09 24.81 4.79
N LYS A 300 43.95 25.74 4.54
CA LYS A 300 45.29 25.45 3.99
C LYS A 300 46.06 24.79 5.11
N GLY A 301 46.03 23.46 5.16
CA GLY A 301 46.99 22.72 5.99
C GLY A 301 48.39 23.16 5.57
N GLU A 302 49.15 23.67 6.49
CA GLU A 302 50.59 23.89 6.31
C GLU A 302 51.21 22.57 5.86
N LYS A 303 52.01 22.65 4.78
CA LYS A 303 52.84 21.56 4.28
C LYS A 303 53.95 21.27 5.25
#